data_a747cbeb6b329138e0fb48b3fef23e8d
#
_entry.id   a747cbeb6b329138e0fb48b3fef23e8d
#
_cell.length_a   1.000
_cell.length_b   1.000
_cell.length_c   1.000
_cell.angle_alpha   90.00
_cell.angle_beta   90.00
_cell.angle_gamma   90.00
#
_symmetry.space_group_name_H-M   'P 1'
#
loop_
_entity.id
_entity.type
_entity.pdbx_description
1 polymer ?
#
loop_
_entity_poly.entity_id
_entity_poly.type
_entity_poly.pdbx_seq_one_letter_code
_entity_poly.pdbx_strand_id
1 'polypeptide(L)'
;MATTRNKVMWREGTLMRPHHLQQQQRYNDYVNNLRFRAIHDLSWGFTELSLNDELLGQGKIMIDSASGTLPDGTVFSLPDQDALPDPLHPDSFPDEESRNVYLALPVASDVRGEVSYGQQVGRYRLNDASVRDLHSENGDARTLTLGQLTPRIMSGADDMSAYVTLPLCRIKDRRADGSLMLDENFIPTCQNVYVSARLREFLREVQEAVGGRANDLANRIGSPAQSGIADVAEFMMLQLLNRNQTRFTHRARRPHLHPEDFYLDLAGLLGELMTFTEPSRLPCPLDVYDHRNLTDTFKTLLPEVKRALHTVLSPRAVSRYRRHPAGPLCQKYDRRCPAGAA
;
A
#
# COMPACT_ATOMS: atom_id res chain seq x y z
N MET A 1 11.95 -23.01 -26.06
CA MET A 1 12.41 -22.40 -24.78
C MET A 1 12.61 -20.92 -25.04
N ALA A 2 12.03 -20.07 -24.21
CA ALA A 2 12.23 -18.62 -24.33
C ALA A 2 13.70 -18.27 -24.08
N THR A 3 14.40 -17.80 -25.10
CA THR A 3 15.83 -17.43 -25.03
C THR A 3 16.05 -16.01 -24.55
N THR A 4 14.96 -15.26 -24.31
CA THR A 4 14.97 -13.84 -23.96
C THR A 4 15.69 -13.48 -22.66
N ARG A 5 15.92 -14.48 -21.79
CA ARG A 5 16.58 -14.28 -20.47
C ARG A 5 18.05 -14.67 -20.47
N ASN A 6 18.63 -15.03 -21.63
CA ASN A 6 20.00 -15.47 -21.72
C ASN A 6 20.93 -14.33 -22.11
N LYS A 7 22.12 -14.31 -21.48
CA LYS A 7 23.14 -13.31 -21.74
C LYS A 7 23.73 -13.48 -23.15
N VAL A 8 24.01 -12.37 -23.83
CA VAL A 8 24.78 -12.37 -25.10
C VAL A 8 26.22 -12.76 -24.79
N MET A 9 26.75 -13.71 -25.59
CA MET A 9 28.16 -14.11 -25.53
C MET A 9 28.93 -13.39 -26.63
N TRP A 10 29.76 -12.43 -26.23
CA TRP A 10 30.62 -11.67 -27.14
C TRP A 10 31.89 -12.47 -27.46
N ARG A 11 32.15 -12.61 -28.74
CA ARG A 11 33.38 -13.29 -29.23
C ARG A 11 34.09 -12.37 -30.23
N GLU A 12 35.41 -12.51 -30.35
CA GLU A 12 36.16 -11.80 -31.36
C GLU A 12 35.61 -12.10 -32.76
N GLY A 13 35.53 -11.08 -33.61
CA GLY A 13 34.96 -11.18 -34.96
C GLY A 13 33.42 -11.19 -35.01
N THR A 14 32.69 -11.03 -33.90
CA THR A 14 31.24 -10.94 -33.91
C THR A 14 30.76 -9.66 -34.60
N LEU A 15 30.04 -9.78 -35.72
CA LEU A 15 29.40 -8.66 -36.37
C LEU A 15 28.21 -8.18 -35.51
N MET A 16 28.29 -6.94 -35.01
CA MET A 16 27.20 -6.33 -34.22
C MET A 16 25.92 -6.14 -35.07
N ARG A 17 24.80 -6.60 -34.52
CA ARG A 17 23.46 -6.40 -35.09
C ARG A 17 22.53 -5.88 -34.00
N PRO A 18 21.42 -5.18 -34.34
CA PRO A 18 20.43 -4.71 -33.35
C PRO A 18 19.97 -5.79 -32.38
N HIS A 19 19.83 -7.05 -32.85
CA HIS A 19 19.45 -8.21 -32.02
C HIS A 19 20.37 -8.44 -30.81
N HIS A 20 21.68 -8.16 -30.94
CA HIS A 20 22.63 -8.33 -29.84
C HIS A 20 22.37 -7.29 -28.74
N LEU A 21 22.12 -6.04 -29.11
CA LEU A 21 21.85 -4.95 -28.17
C LEU A 21 20.49 -5.15 -27.51
N GLN A 22 19.45 -5.49 -28.27
CA GLN A 22 18.12 -5.80 -27.76
C GLN A 22 18.16 -6.97 -26.78
N GLN A 23 18.86 -8.06 -27.11
CA GLN A 23 19.00 -9.22 -26.22
C GLN A 23 19.79 -8.87 -24.95
N GLN A 24 20.84 -8.07 -25.08
CA GLN A 24 21.61 -7.61 -23.91
C GLN A 24 20.73 -6.75 -22.98
N GLN A 25 19.91 -5.86 -23.55
CA GLN A 25 18.97 -5.06 -22.78
C GLN A 25 17.94 -5.94 -22.06
N ARG A 26 17.28 -6.86 -22.75
CA ARG A 26 16.32 -7.81 -22.14
C ARG A 26 16.93 -8.62 -21.00
N TYR A 27 18.17 -9.06 -21.16
CA TYR A 27 18.90 -9.76 -20.12
C TYR A 27 19.14 -8.86 -18.89
N ASN A 28 19.55 -7.62 -19.12
CA ASN A 28 19.79 -6.65 -18.05
C ASN A 28 18.48 -6.34 -17.29
N ASP A 29 17.41 -6.09 -18.00
CA ASP A 29 16.09 -5.81 -17.41
C ASP A 29 15.60 -7.00 -16.58
N TYR A 30 15.75 -8.22 -17.10
CA TYR A 30 15.41 -9.44 -16.38
C TYR A 30 16.20 -9.60 -15.09
N VAL A 31 17.53 -9.45 -15.15
CA VAL A 31 18.39 -9.60 -13.97
C VAL A 31 18.13 -8.52 -12.92
N ASN A 32 17.94 -7.28 -13.36
CA ASN A 32 17.61 -6.17 -12.46
C ASN A 32 16.28 -6.41 -11.75
N ASN A 33 15.24 -6.76 -12.49
CA ASN A 33 13.92 -7.06 -11.92
C ASN A 33 13.99 -8.24 -10.93
N LEU A 34 14.74 -9.30 -11.27
CA LEU A 34 14.91 -10.45 -10.38
C LEU A 34 15.62 -10.06 -9.07
N ARG A 35 16.65 -9.20 -9.15
CA ARG A 35 17.36 -8.70 -7.96
C ARG A 35 16.46 -7.84 -7.07
N PHE A 36 15.68 -6.93 -7.65
CA PHE A 36 14.74 -6.11 -6.89
C PHE A 36 13.69 -6.96 -6.19
N ARG A 37 13.11 -7.93 -6.88
CA ARG A 37 12.14 -8.87 -6.28
C ARG A 37 12.73 -9.74 -5.17
N ALA A 38 14.02 -10.06 -5.25
CA ALA A 38 14.68 -10.81 -4.18
C ALA A 38 14.90 -9.99 -2.91
N ILE A 39 14.96 -8.65 -3.01
CA ILE A 39 15.07 -7.73 -1.87
C ILE A 39 13.68 -7.43 -1.31
N HIS A 40 12.73 -7.12 -2.17
CA HIS A 40 11.35 -6.76 -1.83
C HIS A 40 10.44 -7.12 -3.01
N ASP A 41 9.65 -8.18 -2.89
CA ASP A 41 8.79 -8.71 -3.96
C ASP A 41 7.57 -7.82 -4.27
N LEU A 42 7.26 -6.87 -3.39
CA LEU A 42 6.16 -5.90 -3.52
C LEU A 42 6.63 -4.52 -4.04
N SER A 43 7.80 -4.45 -4.69
CA SER A 43 8.38 -3.21 -5.23
C SER A 43 7.71 -2.78 -6.55
N TRP A 44 6.38 -2.73 -6.59
CA TRP A 44 5.59 -2.31 -7.75
C TRP A 44 4.33 -1.57 -7.31
N GLY A 45 3.73 -0.79 -8.21
CA GLY A 45 2.62 0.10 -7.90
C GLY A 45 2.97 1.56 -8.18
N PHE A 46 2.04 2.46 -7.91
CA PHE A 46 2.25 3.90 -8.07
C PHE A 46 3.18 4.45 -6.98
N THR A 47 4.13 5.30 -7.38
CA THR A 47 4.91 6.17 -6.48
C THR A 47 4.30 7.56 -6.39
N GLU A 48 3.66 8.00 -7.48
CA GLU A 48 2.87 9.23 -7.59
C GLU A 48 1.66 8.99 -8.47
N LEU A 49 0.54 9.66 -8.17
CA LEU A 49 -0.69 9.58 -8.94
C LEU A 49 -1.52 10.84 -8.73
N SER A 50 -1.88 11.49 -9.83
CA SER A 50 -2.82 12.61 -9.89
C SER A 50 -3.82 12.38 -11.01
N LEU A 51 -5.10 12.41 -10.68
CA LEU A 51 -6.21 12.36 -11.64
C LEU A 51 -6.71 13.77 -11.93
N ASN A 52 -7.25 13.96 -13.12
CA ASN A 52 -7.78 15.25 -13.56
C ASN A 52 -9.22 15.45 -13.05
N ASP A 53 -9.40 16.33 -12.06
CA ASP A 53 -10.69 16.60 -11.45
C ASP A 53 -11.66 17.32 -12.40
N GLU A 54 -11.17 18.14 -13.32
CA GLU A 54 -12.01 18.85 -14.28
C GLU A 54 -12.66 17.87 -15.27
N LEU A 55 -11.91 16.89 -15.75
CA LEU A 55 -12.41 15.86 -16.63
C LEU A 55 -13.32 14.85 -15.92
N LEU A 56 -13.12 14.59 -14.63
CA LEU A 56 -14.07 13.84 -13.82
C LEU A 56 -15.43 14.55 -13.76
N GLY A 57 -15.42 15.90 -13.64
CA GLY A 57 -16.62 16.74 -13.76
C GLY A 57 -17.31 16.62 -15.11
N GLN A 58 -16.60 16.25 -16.18
CA GLN A 58 -17.13 16.03 -17.53
C GLN A 58 -17.46 14.57 -17.84
N GLY A 59 -17.38 13.68 -16.85
CA GLY A 59 -17.68 12.26 -17.03
C GLY A 59 -16.54 11.44 -17.65
N LYS A 60 -15.29 11.90 -17.56
CA LYS A 60 -14.10 11.26 -18.12
C LYS A 60 -13.07 11.01 -17.05
N ILE A 61 -12.30 9.94 -17.22
CA ILE A 61 -11.16 9.65 -16.34
C ILE A 61 -9.88 9.88 -17.11
N MET A 62 -9.03 10.76 -16.59
CA MET A 62 -7.71 11.06 -17.16
C MET A 62 -6.69 11.19 -16.04
N ILE A 63 -5.45 10.83 -16.34
CA ILE A 63 -4.28 11.01 -15.50
C ILE A 63 -3.61 12.33 -15.88
N ASP A 64 -3.35 13.20 -14.88
CA ASP A 64 -2.51 14.38 -15.09
C ASP A 64 -1.03 14.03 -14.95
N SER A 65 -0.69 13.24 -13.94
CA SER A 65 0.65 12.72 -13.72
C SER A 65 0.60 11.39 -12.99
N ALA A 66 1.49 10.48 -13.33
CA ALA A 66 1.69 9.24 -12.60
C ALA A 66 3.10 8.69 -12.80
N SER A 67 3.69 8.16 -11.77
CA SER A 67 4.94 7.43 -11.84
C SER A 67 4.87 6.14 -11.01
N GLY A 68 5.68 5.16 -11.37
CA GLY A 68 5.70 3.90 -10.66
C GLY A 68 6.35 2.76 -11.41
N THR A 69 6.08 1.55 -10.92
CA THR A 69 6.57 0.30 -11.51
C THR A 69 5.40 -0.65 -11.70
N LEU A 70 5.28 -1.20 -12.89
CA LEU A 70 4.27 -2.23 -13.19
C LEU A 70 4.65 -3.59 -12.57
N PRO A 71 3.70 -4.52 -12.40
CA PRO A 71 3.97 -5.86 -11.86
C PRO A 71 5.04 -6.67 -12.61
N ASP A 72 5.30 -6.36 -13.89
CA ASP A 72 6.36 -6.98 -14.70
C ASP A 72 7.74 -6.33 -14.52
N GLY A 73 7.83 -5.27 -13.70
CA GLY A 73 9.06 -4.53 -13.43
C GLY A 73 9.31 -3.36 -14.38
N THR A 74 8.36 -3.03 -15.26
CA THR A 74 8.47 -1.87 -16.16
C THR A 74 8.26 -0.59 -15.36
N VAL A 75 9.23 0.29 -15.39
CA VAL A 75 9.14 1.63 -14.80
C VAL A 75 8.46 2.57 -15.78
N PHE A 76 7.58 3.44 -15.31
CA PHE A 76 6.89 4.45 -16.11
C PHE A 76 6.88 5.81 -15.40
N SER A 77 6.87 6.88 -16.19
CA SER A 77 6.75 8.27 -15.70
C SER A 77 5.95 9.11 -16.70
N LEU A 78 4.76 9.49 -16.31
CA LEU A 78 3.77 10.24 -17.09
C LEU A 78 3.63 11.66 -16.55
N PRO A 79 3.71 12.72 -17.34
CA PRO A 79 4.03 12.77 -18.76
C PRO A 79 5.54 12.87 -19.08
N ASP A 80 6.43 12.83 -18.10
CA ASP A 80 7.83 13.24 -18.22
C ASP A 80 8.62 12.42 -19.24
N GLN A 81 8.46 11.08 -19.21
CA GLN A 81 9.17 10.17 -20.11
C GLN A 81 8.22 9.52 -21.12
N ASP A 82 7.01 9.22 -20.69
CA ASP A 82 6.03 8.47 -21.44
C ASP A 82 4.80 9.34 -21.74
N ALA A 83 4.02 8.92 -22.76
CA ALA A 83 2.84 9.68 -23.13
C ALA A 83 1.67 9.42 -22.16
N LEU A 84 0.92 10.47 -21.86
CA LEU A 84 -0.35 10.33 -21.18
C LEU A 84 -1.29 9.41 -21.99
N PRO A 85 -2.01 8.51 -21.31
CA PRO A 85 -3.06 7.72 -21.94
C PRO A 85 -4.24 8.58 -22.36
N ASP A 86 -4.99 8.13 -23.38
CA ASP A 86 -6.25 8.77 -23.75
C ASP A 86 -7.25 8.69 -22.59
N PRO A 87 -8.11 9.71 -22.41
CA PRO A 87 -9.14 9.68 -21.40
C PRO A 87 -10.12 8.52 -21.59
N LEU A 88 -10.46 7.82 -20.52
CA LEU A 88 -11.54 6.82 -20.52
C LEU A 88 -12.90 7.51 -20.41
N HIS A 89 -13.83 7.10 -21.28
CA HIS A 89 -15.24 7.50 -21.25
C HIS A 89 -16.07 6.27 -20.88
N PRO A 90 -16.35 6.02 -19.62
CA PRO A 90 -17.19 4.88 -19.24
C PRO A 90 -18.65 5.17 -19.56
N ASP A 91 -19.26 4.39 -20.44
CA ASP A 91 -20.65 4.62 -20.86
C ASP A 91 -21.68 4.08 -19.85
N SER A 92 -21.40 2.93 -19.24
CA SER A 92 -22.27 2.28 -18.25
C SER A 92 -21.47 1.42 -17.26
N PHE A 93 -22.08 1.11 -16.12
CA PHE A 93 -21.51 0.26 -15.07
C PHE A 93 -22.46 -0.89 -14.77
N PRO A 94 -22.52 -1.93 -15.63
CA PRO A 94 -23.46 -3.04 -15.48
C PRO A 94 -23.23 -3.88 -14.23
N ASP A 95 -21.99 -3.92 -13.74
CA ASP A 95 -21.57 -4.68 -12.57
C ASP A 95 -20.50 -3.93 -11.74
N GLU A 96 -20.11 -4.53 -10.61
CA GLU A 96 -19.07 -3.93 -9.75
C GLU A 96 -17.69 -3.93 -10.40
N GLU A 97 -17.40 -4.90 -11.27
CA GLU A 97 -16.09 -4.99 -11.93
C GLU A 97 -15.89 -3.87 -12.95
N SER A 98 -16.92 -3.51 -13.70
CA SER A 98 -16.91 -2.39 -14.64
C SER A 98 -16.62 -1.04 -13.99
N ARG A 99 -16.83 -0.92 -12.67
CA ARG A 99 -16.51 0.27 -11.88
C ARG A 99 -15.02 0.41 -11.56
N ASN A 100 -14.27 -0.69 -11.59
CA ASN A 100 -12.82 -0.66 -11.38
C ASN A 100 -12.13 -0.14 -12.64
N VAL A 101 -11.18 0.75 -12.45
CA VAL A 101 -10.41 1.36 -13.53
C VAL A 101 -8.94 1.06 -13.32
N TYR A 102 -8.25 0.76 -14.40
CA TYR A 102 -6.87 0.30 -14.39
C TYR A 102 -6.01 1.12 -15.34
N LEU A 103 -4.76 1.36 -14.94
CA LEU A 103 -3.70 1.68 -15.86
C LEU A 103 -3.16 0.38 -16.45
N ALA A 104 -3.18 0.24 -17.75
CA ALA A 104 -2.85 -0.98 -18.47
C ALA A 104 -1.75 -0.74 -19.51
N LEU A 105 -0.78 -1.64 -19.60
CA LEU A 105 0.27 -1.63 -20.61
C LEU A 105 0.32 -3.00 -21.30
N PRO A 106 0.42 -3.08 -22.65
CA PRO A 106 0.53 -4.36 -23.32
C PRO A 106 1.66 -5.23 -22.78
N VAL A 107 1.45 -6.51 -22.60
CA VAL A 107 2.45 -7.47 -22.10
C VAL A 107 3.62 -7.55 -23.09
N ALA A 108 4.85 -7.59 -22.57
CA ALA A 108 6.02 -7.90 -23.40
C ALA A 108 5.88 -9.30 -23.99
N SER A 109 6.11 -9.43 -25.30
CA SER A 109 5.91 -10.67 -26.04
C SER A 109 7.14 -11.03 -26.85
N ASP A 110 7.50 -12.33 -26.85
CA ASP A 110 8.57 -12.85 -27.71
C ASP A 110 8.11 -13.05 -29.17
N VAL A 111 6.80 -13.01 -29.40
CA VAL A 111 6.17 -13.34 -30.71
C VAL A 111 5.66 -12.08 -31.41
N ARG A 112 5.18 -11.08 -30.66
CA ARG A 112 4.66 -9.81 -31.19
C ARG A 112 5.73 -8.74 -31.08
N GLY A 113 5.81 -7.89 -32.12
CA GLY A 113 6.66 -6.69 -32.06
C GLY A 113 6.25 -5.78 -30.89
N GLU A 114 7.22 -5.22 -30.22
CA GLU A 114 7.00 -4.30 -29.09
C GLU A 114 6.55 -2.91 -29.52
N VAL A 115 6.76 -2.56 -30.78
CA VAL A 115 6.44 -1.23 -31.33
C VAL A 115 5.06 -1.23 -31.97
N SER A 116 4.30 -0.17 -31.73
CA SER A 116 3.00 0.07 -32.36
C SER A 116 3.19 0.50 -33.82
N TYR A 117 2.55 -0.23 -34.75
CA TYR A 117 2.50 0.10 -36.18
C TYR A 117 1.05 0.04 -36.68
N GLY A 118 0.55 1.18 -37.16
CA GLY A 118 -0.81 1.27 -37.68
C GLY A 118 -1.86 0.89 -36.62
N GLN A 119 -2.65 -0.17 -36.89
CA GLN A 119 -3.66 -0.66 -35.95
C GLN A 119 -3.10 -1.66 -34.91
N GLN A 120 -1.85 -2.10 -35.07
CA GLN A 120 -1.23 -3.00 -34.12
C GLN A 120 -0.80 -2.23 -32.87
N VAL A 121 -1.40 -2.56 -31.74
CA VAL A 121 -1.06 -1.99 -30.44
C VAL A 121 0.17 -2.70 -29.89
N GLY A 122 1.27 -1.96 -29.83
CA GLY A 122 2.51 -2.40 -29.19
C GLY A 122 2.66 -1.77 -27.80
N ARG A 123 3.77 -2.08 -27.18
CA ARG A 123 4.17 -1.55 -25.86
C ARG A 123 4.74 -0.14 -25.96
N TYR A 124 5.38 0.15 -27.11
CA TYR A 124 6.07 1.41 -27.38
C TYR A 124 5.54 2.07 -28.64
N ARG A 125 5.50 3.38 -28.62
CA ARG A 125 5.46 4.22 -29.82
C ARG A 125 6.84 4.80 -30.10
N LEU A 126 7.16 5.00 -31.37
CA LEU A 126 8.41 5.62 -31.75
C LEU A 126 8.30 7.15 -31.63
N ASN A 127 9.34 7.75 -31.07
CA ASN A 127 9.49 9.20 -30.96
C ASN A 127 10.93 9.58 -31.36
N ASP A 128 11.07 10.49 -32.32
CA ASP A 128 12.38 10.98 -32.76
C ASP A 128 12.81 12.13 -31.85
N ALA A 129 13.95 11.97 -31.18
CA ALA A 129 14.51 12.94 -30.25
C ALA A 129 15.95 13.29 -30.64
N SER A 130 16.30 14.57 -30.50
CA SER A 130 17.66 15.03 -30.67
C SER A 130 18.49 14.76 -29.41
N VAL A 131 19.44 13.86 -29.53
CA VAL A 131 20.32 13.46 -28.43
C VAL A 131 21.73 13.97 -28.67
N ARG A 132 22.26 14.68 -27.66
CA ARG A 132 23.59 15.27 -27.71
C ARG A 132 24.65 14.29 -27.25
N ASP A 133 25.81 14.29 -27.90
CA ASP A 133 27.00 13.58 -27.38
C ASP A 133 27.59 14.40 -26.22
N LEU A 134 27.46 13.83 -25.01
CA LEU A 134 27.97 14.45 -23.76
C LEU A 134 29.47 14.20 -23.52
N HIS A 135 30.10 13.36 -24.35
CA HIS A 135 31.51 12.98 -24.21
C HIS A 135 32.41 13.61 -25.27
N SER A 136 31.85 14.35 -26.24
CA SER A 136 32.62 15.12 -27.22
C SER A 136 32.70 16.60 -26.83
N GLU A 137 33.82 17.27 -27.14
CA GLU A 137 34.00 18.68 -26.85
C GLU A 137 32.96 19.58 -27.60
N ASN A 138 32.58 19.20 -28.81
CA ASN A 138 31.60 19.93 -29.61
C ASN A 138 30.14 19.58 -29.31
N GLY A 139 29.90 18.44 -28.65
CA GLY A 139 28.58 18.03 -28.24
C GLY A 139 27.57 17.89 -29.39
N ASP A 140 27.99 17.26 -30.49
CA ASP A 140 27.13 17.09 -31.68
C ASP A 140 25.83 16.39 -31.32
N ALA A 141 24.71 16.93 -31.76
CA ALA A 141 23.40 16.34 -31.58
C ALA A 141 23.03 15.45 -32.77
N ARG A 142 22.45 14.29 -32.48
CA ARG A 142 21.90 13.37 -33.49
C ARG A 142 20.48 13.00 -33.18
N THR A 143 19.66 12.88 -34.22
CA THR A 143 18.30 12.35 -34.05
C THR A 143 18.36 10.84 -33.82
N LEU A 144 17.83 10.42 -32.71
CA LEU A 144 17.63 9.02 -32.37
C LEU A 144 16.14 8.73 -32.25
N THR A 145 15.74 7.55 -32.73
CA THR A 145 14.38 7.08 -32.55
C THR A 145 14.30 6.37 -31.17
N LEU A 146 13.53 6.95 -30.28
CA LEU A 146 13.32 6.45 -28.90
C LEU A 146 11.94 5.79 -28.80
N GLY A 147 11.80 4.83 -27.88
CA GLY A 147 10.52 4.21 -27.55
C GLY A 147 9.90 4.90 -26.35
N GLN A 148 8.66 5.35 -26.47
CA GLN A 148 7.82 5.81 -25.36
C GLN A 148 6.76 4.76 -25.08
N LEU A 149 6.52 4.42 -23.79
CA LEU A 149 5.43 3.52 -23.40
C LEU A 149 4.07 4.07 -23.84
N THR A 150 3.17 3.16 -24.16
CA THR A 150 1.79 3.47 -24.58
C THR A 150 0.77 2.92 -23.56
N PRO A 151 0.75 3.43 -22.32
CA PRO A 151 -0.25 3.01 -21.35
C PRO A 151 -1.66 3.41 -21.79
N ARG A 152 -2.65 2.70 -21.27
CA ARG A 152 -4.08 2.94 -21.51
C ARG A 152 -4.82 2.96 -20.19
N ILE A 153 -5.90 3.71 -20.14
CA ILE A 153 -6.88 3.61 -19.05
C ILE A 153 -7.97 2.64 -19.52
N MET A 154 -8.21 1.58 -18.76
CA MET A 154 -9.17 0.53 -19.11
C MET A 154 -10.15 0.31 -17.96
N SER A 155 -11.40 -0.02 -18.31
CA SER A 155 -12.41 -0.46 -17.35
C SER A 155 -12.24 -1.95 -17.04
N GLY A 156 -12.66 -2.39 -15.85
CA GLY A 156 -12.68 -3.81 -15.50
C GLY A 156 -13.56 -4.69 -16.40
N ALA A 157 -14.46 -4.07 -17.19
CA ALA A 157 -15.24 -4.79 -18.20
C ALA A 157 -14.46 -5.11 -19.49
N ASP A 158 -13.29 -4.48 -19.70
CA ASP A 158 -12.46 -4.69 -20.88
C ASP A 158 -11.64 -5.98 -20.76
N ASP A 159 -11.31 -6.60 -21.91
CA ASP A 159 -10.39 -7.74 -21.93
C ASP A 159 -8.94 -7.29 -21.66
N MET A 160 -8.49 -7.51 -20.46
CA MET A 160 -7.14 -7.18 -20.00
C MET A 160 -6.13 -8.35 -20.08
N SER A 161 -6.49 -9.47 -20.69
CA SER A 161 -5.65 -10.69 -20.74
C SER A 161 -4.29 -10.47 -21.43
N ALA A 162 -4.21 -9.48 -22.32
CA ALA A 162 -2.99 -9.09 -23.02
C ALA A 162 -2.27 -7.89 -22.38
N TYR A 163 -2.63 -7.51 -21.16
CA TYR A 163 -2.08 -6.33 -20.49
C TYR A 163 -1.52 -6.65 -19.10
N VAL A 164 -0.53 -5.90 -18.70
CA VAL A 164 -0.11 -5.77 -17.30
C VAL A 164 -0.85 -4.56 -16.72
N THR A 165 -1.51 -4.72 -15.61
CA THR A 165 -2.42 -3.71 -15.07
C THR A 165 -2.07 -3.27 -13.66
N LEU A 166 -2.37 -2.01 -13.35
CA LEU A 166 -2.40 -1.43 -12.00
C LEU A 166 -3.79 -0.88 -11.70
N PRO A 167 -4.43 -1.27 -10.60
CA PRO A 167 -5.66 -0.64 -10.13
C PRO A 167 -5.45 0.86 -9.90
N LEU A 168 -6.22 1.69 -10.60
CA LEU A 168 -6.08 3.13 -10.63
C LEU A 168 -7.07 3.84 -9.71
N CYS A 169 -8.36 3.60 -9.93
CA CYS A 169 -9.47 4.15 -9.14
C CYS A 169 -10.71 3.26 -9.27
N ARG A 170 -11.72 3.53 -8.47
CA ARG A 170 -13.05 2.91 -8.57
C ARG A 170 -14.10 3.99 -8.72
N ILE A 171 -15.02 3.80 -9.67
CA ILE A 171 -16.16 4.68 -9.87
C ILE A 171 -17.24 4.28 -8.88
N LYS A 172 -17.68 5.21 -8.05
CA LYS A 172 -18.80 5.01 -7.13
C LYS A 172 -20.13 5.16 -7.84
N ASP A 173 -20.28 6.26 -8.56
CA ASP A 173 -21.53 6.59 -9.24
C ASP A 173 -21.32 7.68 -10.30
N ARG A 174 -22.34 7.89 -11.16
CA ARG A 174 -22.42 9.02 -12.07
C ARG A 174 -23.58 9.91 -11.66
N ARG A 175 -23.31 11.20 -11.49
CA ARG A 175 -24.34 12.19 -11.15
C ARG A 175 -25.25 12.50 -12.33
N ALA A 176 -26.39 13.13 -12.07
CA ALA A 176 -27.34 13.53 -13.09
C ALA A 176 -26.81 14.56 -14.11
N ASP A 177 -25.77 15.32 -13.73
CA ASP A 177 -25.04 16.23 -14.60
C ASP A 177 -23.98 15.53 -15.49
N GLY A 178 -23.83 14.22 -15.36
CA GLY A 178 -22.87 13.40 -16.09
C GLY A 178 -21.50 13.29 -15.43
N SER A 179 -21.21 14.02 -14.35
CA SER A 179 -19.95 13.95 -13.62
C SER A 179 -19.77 12.58 -12.93
N LEU A 180 -18.52 12.13 -12.82
CA LEU A 180 -18.16 10.89 -12.14
C LEU A 180 -17.80 11.15 -10.68
N MET A 181 -18.30 10.29 -9.81
CA MET A 181 -17.89 10.23 -8.42
C MET A 181 -16.97 9.03 -8.22
N LEU A 182 -15.79 9.25 -7.70
CA LEU A 182 -14.87 8.17 -7.31
C LEU A 182 -15.18 7.66 -5.89
N ASP A 183 -14.85 6.40 -5.65
CA ASP A 183 -14.93 5.80 -4.31
C ASP A 183 -13.75 6.28 -3.46
N GLU A 184 -14.02 7.12 -2.48
CA GLU A 184 -13.01 7.65 -1.55
C GLU A 184 -12.35 6.58 -0.67
N ASN A 185 -12.97 5.39 -0.56
CA ASN A 185 -12.41 4.27 0.19
C ASN A 185 -11.48 3.41 -0.65
N PHE A 186 -11.47 3.61 -1.97
CA PHE A 186 -10.58 2.88 -2.86
C PHE A 186 -9.13 3.28 -2.61
N ILE A 187 -8.25 2.27 -2.54
CA ILE A 187 -6.81 2.45 -2.37
C ILE A 187 -6.14 1.87 -3.61
N PRO A 188 -5.54 2.70 -4.48
CA PRO A 188 -4.79 2.22 -5.63
C PRO A 188 -3.57 1.41 -5.18
N THR A 189 -3.15 0.43 -5.97
CA THR A 189 -1.91 -0.30 -5.68
C THR A 189 -0.72 0.65 -5.77
N CYS A 190 -0.05 0.87 -4.68
CA CYS A 190 1.02 1.88 -4.58
C CYS A 190 2.20 1.38 -3.76
N GLN A 191 3.37 1.95 -4.01
CA GLN A 191 4.60 1.74 -3.23
C GLN A 191 4.74 2.74 -2.09
N ASN A 192 3.90 3.79 -2.07
CA ASN A 192 3.97 4.85 -1.09
C ASN A 192 2.56 5.21 -0.60
N VAL A 193 2.34 5.17 0.72
CA VAL A 193 1.04 5.51 1.34
C VAL A 193 0.56 6.91 0.97
N TYR A 194 1.47 7.82 0.62
CA TYR A 194 1.10 9.19 0.26
C TYR A 194 0.41 9.32 -1.10
N VAL A 195 0.43 8.29 -1.94
CA VAL A 195 -0.35 8.20 -3.18
C VAL A 195 -1.85 8.15 -2.87
N SER A 196 -2.24 7.43 -1.82
CA SER A 196 -3.64 7.32 -1.40
C SER A 196 -3.99 8.41 -0.38
N ALA A 197 -4.96 9.28 -0.72
CA ALA A 197 -5.50 10.25 0.23
C ALA A 197 -6.03 9.58 1.51
N ARG A 198 -6.70 8.44 1.36
CA ARG A 198 -7.24 7.63 2.46
C ARG A 198 -6.16 7.16 3.44
N LEU A 199 -5.06 6.57 2.94
CA LEU A 199 -3.98 6.08 3.80
C LEU A 199 -3.21 7.23 4.46
N ARG A 200 -2.95 8.30 3.71
CA ARG A 200 -2.29 9.51 4.20
C ARG A 200 -3.06 10.16 5.35
N GLU A 201 -4.37 10.31 5.17
CA GLU A 201 -5.23 10.88 6.21
C GLU A 201 -5.28 9.99 7.44
N PHE A 202 -5.41 8.68 7.25
CA PHE A 202 -5.42 7.73 8.35
C PHE A 202 -4.10 7.69 9.13
N LEU A 203 -2.96 7.80 8.46
CA LEU A 203 -1.65 7.93 9.12
C LEU A 203 -1.62 9.15 10.05
N ARG A 204 -2.15 10.29 9.57
CA ARG A 204 -2.25 11.52 10.36
C ARG A 204 -3.21 11.35 11.55
N GLU A 205 -4.39 10.77 11.34
CA GLU A 205 -5.37 10.49 12.40
C GLU A 205 -4.75 9.61 13.51
N VAL A 206 -4.06 8.53 13.14
CA VAL A 206 -3.41 7.64 14.11
C VAL A 206 -2.31 8.34 14.88
N GLN A 207 -1.46 9.11 14.19
CA GLN A 207 -0.38 9.88 14.84
C GLN A 207 -0.93 10.87 15.88
N GLU A 208 -1.96 11.65 15.51
CA GLU A 208 -2.62 12.61 16.39
C GLU A 208 -3.31 11.92 17.57
N ALA A 209 -4.05 10.83 17.30
CA ALA A 209 -4.76 10.09 18.33
C ALA A 209 -3.82 9.45 19.34
N VAL A 210 -2.75 8.82 18.90
CA VAL A 210 -1.76 8.17 19.78
C VAL A 210 -1.03 9.24 20.63
N GLY A 211 -0.61 10.34 20.00
CA GLY A 211 0.09 11.44 20.71
C GLY A 211 -0.79 12.15 21.74
N GLY A 212 -2.02 12.50 21.38
CA GLY A 212 -2.99 13.11 22.29
C GLY A 212 -3.23 12.24 23.53
N ARG A 213 -3.41 10.94 23.32
CA ARG A 213 -3.63 9.99 24.42
C ARG A 213 -2.44 9.76 25.32
N ALA A 214 -1.23 9.70 24.74
CA ALA A 214 -0.02 9.61 25.53
C ALA A 214 0.09 10.81 26.48
N ASN A 215 -0.19 12.01 25.97
CA ASN A 215 -0.17 13.24 26.76
C ASN A 215 -1.24 13.24 27.87
N ASP A 216 -2.50 12.88 27.52
CA ASP A 216 -3.59 12.83 28.49
C ASP A 216 -3.32 11.84 29.62
N LEU A 217 -2.79 10.66 29.29
CA LEU A 217 -2.46 9.63 30.24
C LEU A 217 -1.26 10.02 31.10
N ALA A 218 -0.23 10.61 30.53
CA ALA A 218 0.94 11.09 31.24
C ALA A 218 0.57 12.16 32.29
N ASN A 219 -0.36 13.06 31.94
CA ASN A 219 -0.85 14.11 32.85
C ASN A 219 -1.68 13.53 34.01
N ARG A 220 -2.35 12.39 33.83
CA ARG A 220 -3.15 11.75 34.89
C ARG A 220 -2.35 10.90 35.86
N ILE A 221 -1.31 10.23 35.37
CA ILE A 221 -0.57 9.24 36.17
C ILE A 221 0.23 9.88 37.32
N GLY A 222 0.57 11.15 37.26
CA GLY A 222 1.37 11.80 38.30
C GLY A 222 2.75 11.15 38.49
N SER A 223 3.39 11.36 39.67
CA SER A 223 4.71 10.77 39.97
C SER A 223 4.61 9.28 40.33
N PRO A 224 5.53 8.44 39.81
CA PRO A 224 5.51 6.99 40.00
C PRO A 224 5.56 6.47 41.46
N ALA A 225 5.85 7.36 42.41
CA ALA A 225 6.07 6.96 43.81
C ALA A 225 4.80 6.83 44.68
N GLN A 226 3.59 7.11 44.14
CA GLN A 226 2.35 7.18 44.93
C GLN A 226 1.24 6.23 44.49
N SER A 227 1.51 5.28 43.59
CA SER A 227 0.49 4.58 42.83
C SER A 227 0.27 3.10 43.22
N GLY A 228 -1.01 2.64 43.13
CA GLY A 228 -1.44 1.24 43.40
C GLY A 228 -1.57 0.40 42.13
N ILE A 229 -2.16 -0.81 42.26
CA ILE A 229 -2.26 -1.82 41.16
C ILE A 229 -3.03 -1.27 39.91
N ALA A 230 -3.99 -0.33 40.05
CA ALA A 230 -4.69 0.28 38.95
C ALA A 230 -3.72 1.08 38.04
N ASP A 231 -2.66 1.56 38.60
CA ASP A 231 -1.66 2.40 37.95
C ASP A 231 -0.70 1.59 37.07
N VAL A 232 -0.48 0.30 37.34
CA VAL A 232 0.38 -0.57 36.51
C VAL A 232 -0.20 -0.72 35.10
N ALA A 233 -1.52 -0.92 34.98
CA ALA A 233 -2.15 -1.02 33.67
C ALA A 233 -2.09 0.30 32.89
N GLU A 234 -2.22 1.44 33.59
CA GLU A 234 -2.08 2.76 32.97
C GLU A 234 -0.61 3.03 32.55
N PHE A 235 0.38 2.62 33.33
CA PHE A 235 1.78 2.69 32.93
C PHE A 235 2.10 1.82 31.71
N MET A 236 1.58 0.60 31.67
CA MET A 236 1.74 -0.28 30.51
C MET A 236 1.09 0.33 29.26
N MET A 237 -0.09 0.92 29.42
CA MET A 237 -0.75 1.64 28.32
C MET A 237 0.07 2.86 27.89
N LEU A 238 0.59 3.66 28.81
CA LEU A 238 1.45 4.80 28.47
C LEU A 238 2.72 4.35 27.75
N GLN A 239 3.35 3.26 28.19
CA GLN A 239 4.52 2.68 27.51
C GLN A 239 4.20 2.28 26.06
N LEU A 240 3.04 1.63 25.84
CA LEU A 240 2.54 1.28 24.52
C LEU A 240 2.35 2.52 23.64
N LEU A 241 1.67 3.54 24.17
CA LEU A 241 1.37 4.78 23.46
C LEU A 241 2.67 5.54 23.11
N ASN A 242 3.62 5.67 24.04
CA ASN A 242 4.90 6.35 23.81
C ASN A 242 5.73 5.65 22.72
N ARG A 243 5.79 4.32 22.73
CA ARG A 243 6.47 3.54 21.69
C ARG A 243 5.87 3.80 20.33
N ASN A 244 4.54 3.73 20.22
CA ASN A 244 3.83 3.93 18.97
C ASN A 244 3.83 5.40 18.53
N GLN A 245 3.75 6.36 19.44
CA GLN A 245 3.89 7.79 19.13
C GLN A 245 5.22 8.09 18.43
N THR A 246 6.33 7.56 18.96
CA THR A 246 7.65 7.74 18.34
C THR A 246 7.69 7.12 16.94
N ARG A 247 7.13 5.91 16.78
CA ARG A 247 7.06 5.20 15.49
C ARG A 247 6.26 5.97 14.46
N PHE A 248 5.00 6.32 14.75
CA PHE A 248 4.13 7.02 13.80
C PHE A 248 4.60 8.45 13.51
N THR A 249 5.19 9.16 14.47
CA THR A 249 5.81 10.45 14.23
C THR A 249 6.98 10.35 13.25
N HIS A 250 7.81 9.30 13.37
CA HIS A 250 8.88 9.06 12.41
C HIS A 250 8.33 8.71 11.02
N ARG A 251 7.35 7.79 10.95
CA ARG A 251 6.72 7.37 9.68
C ARG A 251 6.09 8.56 8.94
N ALA A 252 5.35 9.41 9.64
CA ALA A 252 4.70 10.59 9.06
C ALA A 252 5.67 11.66 8.53
N ARG A 253 6.92 11.65 8.96
CA ARG A 253 7.96 12.59 8.49
C ARG A 253 8.80 12.04 7.33
N ARG A 254 8.67 10.76 7.01
CA ARG A 254 9.41 10.18 5.89
C ARG A 254 8.71 10.52 4.57
N PRO A 255 9.46 10.82 3.50
CA PRO A 255 8.88 11.08 2.18
C PRO A 255 8.32 9.82 1.52
N HIS A 256 8.70 8.66 2.02
CA HIS A 256 8.29 7.36 1.49
C HIS A 256 7.98 6.39 2.63
N LEU A 257 6.80 5.77 2.56
CA LEU A 257 6.35 4.71 3.45
C LEU A 257 5.60 3.67 2.63
N HIS A 258 6.11 2.43 2.60
CA HIS A 258 5.44 1.34 1.88
C HIS A 258 4.14 0.94 2.60
N PRO A 259 3.05 0.64 1.87
CA PRO A 259 1.78 0.22 2.48
C PRO A 259 1.88 -1.02 3.37
N GLU A 260 2.74 -1.98 3.04
CA GLU A 260 2.99 -3.16 3.88
C GLU A 260 3.59 -2.79 5.23
N ASP A 261 4.60 -1.91 5.26
CA ASP A 261 5.17 -1.39 6.50
C ASP A 261 4.10 -0.71 7.35
N PHE A 262 3.24 0.08 6.71
CA PHE A 262 2.15 0.77 7.39
C PHE A 262 1.11 -0.22 7.93
N TYR A 263 0.76 -1.25 7.14
CA TYR A 263 -0.12 -2.33 7.57
C TYR A 263 0.42 -3.05 8.82
N LEU A 264 1.70 -3.44 8.81
CA LEU A 264 2.34 -4.12 9.94
C LEU A 264 2.41 -3.24 11.19
N ASP A 265 2.68 -1.94 11.03
CA ASP A 265 2.69 -0.99 12.15
C ASP A 265 1.28 -0.84 12.76
N LEU A 266 0.23 -0.76 11.93
CA LEU A 266 -1.15 -0.70 12.39
C LEU A 266 -1.64 -2.00 13.04
N ALA A 267 -1.31 -3.14 12.44
CA ALA A 267 -1.66 -4.46 12.99
C ALA A 267 -1.00 -4.69 14.34
N GLY A 268 0.28 -4.29 14.48
CA GLY A 268 1.00 -4.33 15.74
C GLY A 268 0.35 -3.44 16.81
N LEU A 269 0.03 -2.18 16.46
CA LEU A 269 -0.67 -1.27 17.36
C LEU A 269 -2.04 -1.83 17.79
N LEU A 270 -2.81 -2.39 16.85
CA LEU A 270 -4.12 -2.99 17.14
C LEU A 270 -4.00 -4.15 18.12
N GLY A 271 -3.07 -5.09 17.87
CA GLY A 271 -2.84 -6.23 18.77
C GLY A 271 -2.47 -5.81 20.18
N GLU A 272 -1.64 -4.78 20.32
CA GLU A 272 -1.27 -4.21 21.61
C GLU A 272 -2.46 -3.55 22.31
N LEU A 273 -3.26 -2.75 21.61
CA LEU A 273 -4.45 -2.07 22.14
C LEU A 273 -5.52 -3.08 22.58
N MET A 274 -5.72 -4.16 21.83
CA MET A 274 -6.73 -5.19 22.14
C MET A 274 -6.48 -5.92 23.45
N THR A 275 -5.25 -5.98 23.93
CA THR A 275 -4.93 -6.47 25.29
C THR A 275 -5.70 -5.69 26.37
N PHE A 276 -5.99 -4.41 26.12
CA PHE A 276 -6.68 -3.54 27.09
C PHE A 276 -8.15 -3.29 26.74
N THR A 277 -8.51 -3.37 25.45
CA THR A 277 -9.84 -2.98 24.97
C THR A 277 -10.78 -4.16 24.77
N GLU A 278 -10.25 -5.36 24.53
CA GLU A 278 -11.06 -6.56 24.30
C GLU A 278 -11.22 -7.41 25.56
N PRO A 279 -12.41 -8.00 25.80
CA PRO A 279 -12.62 -8.93 26.92
C PRO A 279 -11.73 -10.17 26.86
N SER A 280 -11.46 -10.67 25.65
CA SER A 280 -10.58 -11.82 25.41
C SER A 280 -9.11 -11.50 25.64
N ARG A 281 -8.72 -10.20 25.59
CA ARG A 281 -7.34 -9.71 25.58
C ARG A 281 -6.49 -10.26 24.43
N LEU A 282 -7.12 -10.81 23.41
CA LEU A 282 -6.48 -11.36 22.22
C LEU A 282 -6.81 -10.50 20.99
N PRO A 283 -5.91 -10.41 20.02
CA PRO A 283 -6.17 -9.70 18.78
C PRO A 283 -7.26 -10.39 17.97
N CYS A 284 -8.05 -9.61 17.22
CA CYS A 284 -8.95 -10.16 16.23
C CYS A 284 -8.14 -10.75 15.05
N PRO A 285 -8.70 -11.75 14.35
CA PRO A 285 -8.10 -12.20 13.10
C PRO A 285 -8.13 -11.05 12.09
N LEU A 286 -7.01 -10.82 11.42
CA LEU A 286 -6.86 -9.86 10.35
C LEU A 286 -6.63 -10.61 9.03
N ASP A 287 -7.08 -10.01 7.93
CA ASP A 287 -6.79 -10.52 6.60
C ASP A 287 -5.29 -10.43 6.31
N VAL A 288 -4.78 -11.36 5.52
CA VAL A 288 -3.38 -11.32 5.09
C VAL A 288 -3.20 -10.14 4.14
N TYR A 289 -2.06 -9.44 4.26
CA TYR A 289 -1.73 -8.35 3.35
C TYR A 289 -1.69 -8.82 1.89
N ASP A 290 -2.49 -8.20 1.05
CA ASP A 290 -2.50 -8.41 -0.40
C ASP A 290 -2.20 -7.09 -1.12
N HIS A 291 -1.01 -7.01 -1.69
CA HIS A 291 -0.55 -5.81 -2.41
C HIS A 291 -1.36 -5.51 -3.69
N ARG A 292 -2.02 -6.52 -4.25
CA ARG A 292 -2.86 -6.37 -5.44
C ARG A 292 -4.22 -5.74 -5.11
N ASN A 293 -4.65 -5.87 -3.86
CA ASN A 293 -5.95 -5.37 -3.40
C ASN A 293 -5.81 -4.67 -2.05
N LEU A 294 -5.21 -3.48 -2.06
CA LEU A 294 -5.02 -2.69 -0.86
C LEU A 294 -6.34 -2.23 -0.24
N THR A 295 -7.38 -2.01 -1.06
CA THR A 295 -8.70 -1.62 -0.56
C THR A 295 -9.26 -2.65 0.42
N ASP A 296 -9.29 -3.92 0.05
CA ASP A 296 -9.79 -4.99 0.92
C ASP A 296 -8.82 -5.26 2.08
N THR A 297 -7.51 -5.23 1.83
CA THR A 297 -6.47 -5.38 2.86
C THR A 297 -6.67 -4.42 4.04
N PHE A 298 -6.95 -3.15 3.76
CA PHE A 298 -7.13 -2.14 4.80
C PHE A 298 -8.58 -2.00 5.28
N LYS A 299 -9.56 -2.62 4.62
CA LYS A 299 -10.98 -2.48 4.89
C LYS A 299 -11.36 -2.82 6.34
N THR A 300 -10.82 -3.91 6.87
CA THR A 300 -11.07 -4.37 8.25
C THR A 300 -10.15 -3.66 9.24
N LEU A 301 -8.89 -3.49 8.89
CA LEU A 301 -7.85 -2.99 9.79
C LEU A 301 -8.10 -1.54 10.22
N LEU A 302 -8.41 -0.62 9.27
CA LEU A 302 -8.56 0.80 9.61
C LEU A 302 -9.70 1.08 10.62
N PRO A 303 -10.93 0.53 10.44
CA PRO A 303 -12.00 0.71 11.42
C PRO A 303 -11.68 0.12 12.78
N GLU A 304 -11.03 -1.05 12.83
CA GLU A 304 -10.68 -1.72 14.09
C GLU A 304 -9.63 -0.93 14.87
N VAL A 305 -8.59 -0.41 14.21
CA VAL A 305 -7.60 0.49 14.84
C VAL A 305 -8.29 1.74 15.39
N LYS A 306 -9.16 2.35 14.60
CA LYS A 306 -9.92 3.54 15.02
C LYS A 306 -10.80 3.23 16.24
N ARG A 307 -11.53 2.11 16.22
CA ARG A 307 -12.36 1.64 17.34
C ARG A 307 -11.54 1.42 18.61
N ALA A 308 -10.43 0.68 18.52
CA ALA A 308 -9.56 0.39 19.66
C ALA A 308 -8.96 1.66 20.24
N LEU A 309 -8.49 2.57 19.39
CA LEU A 309 -8.03 3.87 19.80
C LEU A 309 -9.13 4.67 20.52
N HIS A 310 -10.37 4.71 20.07
CA HIS A 310 -11.49 5.41 20.73
C HIS A 310 -11.90 4.75 22.05
N THR A 311 -11.86 3.44 22.18
CA THR A 311 -12.21 2.70 23.39
C THR A 311 -11.26 3.03 24.56
N VAL A 312 -9.98 3.25 24.27
CA VAL A 312 -9.00 3.67 25.29
C VAL A 312 -9.30 5.06 25.86
N LEU A 313 -10.03 5.92 25.14
CA LEU A 313 -10.41 7.27 25.64
C LEU A 313 -11.53 7.27 26.66
N SER A 314 -12.43 6.32 26.61
CA SER A 314 -13.51 6.21 27.59
C SER A 314 -12.92 5.55 28.84
N PRO A 315 -12.74 6.27 29.96
CA PRO A 315 -12.41 5.60 31.21
C PRO A 315 -13.58 4.67 31.50
N ARG A 316 -13.43 3.39 31.18
CA ARG A 316 -14.34 2.38 31.75
C ARG A 316 -14.21 2.58 33.24
N ALA A 317 -15.30 3.01 33.91
CA ALA A 317 -15.40 2.91 35.34
C ALA A 317 -14.96 1.48 35.67
N VAL A 318 -13.78 1.33 36.23
CA VAL A 318 -13.28 0.07 36.75
C VAL A 318 -14.40 -0.38 37.66
N SER A 319 -15.17 -1.40 37.22
CA SER A 319 -16.19 -2.00 38.05
C SER A 319 -15.46 -2.36 39.31
N ARG A 320 -15.71 -1.56 40.37
CA ARG A 320 -15.15 -1.84 41.69
C ARG A 320 -15.47 -3.27 41.98
N TYR A 321 -14.47 -4.11 41.99
CA TYR A 321 -14.56 -5.47 42.49
C TYR A 321 -15.16 -5.28 43.87
N ARG A 322 -16.45 -5.53 44.04
CA ARG A 322 -17.08 -5.58 45.36
C ARG A 322 -16.29 -6.59 46.14
N ARG A 323 -15.42 -6.11 47.05
CA ARG A 323 -14.89 -6.94 48.11
C ARG A 323 -16.13 -7.50 48.81
N HIS A 324 -16.42 -8.77 48.64
CA HIS A 324 -17.33 -9.46 49.55
C HIS A 324 -16.78 -9.20 50.93
N PRO A 325 -17.58 -8.68 51.85
CA PRO A 325 -17.14 -8.58 53.23
C PRO A 325 -16.81 -10.02 53.67
N ALA A 326 -15.61 -10.19 54.18
CA ALA A 326 -15.19 -11.45 54.80
C ALA A 326 -16.20 -11.78 55.89
N GLY A 327 -16.99 -12.82 55.68
CA GLY A 327 -17.83 -13.42 56.70
C GLY A 327 -16.93 -13.95 57.84
N PRO A 328 -17.43 -13.97 59.08
CA PRO A 328 -16.62 -14.32 60.21
C PRO A 328 -16.11 -15.76 60.09
N LEU A 329 -14.82 -15.93 60.32
CA LEU A 329 -14.14 -17.19 60.51
C LEU A 329 -14.81 -17.96 61.64
N CYS A 330 -15.61 -18.98 61.33
CA CYS A 330 -16.12 -19.94 62.30
C CYS A 330 -15.01 -20.94 62.60
N GLN A 331 -14.29 -20.71 63.72
CA GLN A 331 -13.50 -21.74 64.37
C GLN A 331 -14.42 -22.88 64.81
N LYS A 332 -14.24 -24.06 64.25
CA LYS A 332 -14.58 -25.33 64.92
C LYS A 332 -13.42 -26.32 64.74
N TYR A 333 -12.54 -26.25 65.70
CA TYR A 333 -11.78 -27.44 66.16
C TYR A 333 -12.79 -28.43 66.76
N ASP A 334 -12.87 -29.62 66.22
CA ASP A 334 -13.28 -30.77 67.05
C ASP A 334 -12.38 -31.94 66.68
N ARG A 335 -11.78 -32.43 67.83
CA ARG A 335 -10.91 -33.59 67.87
C ARG A 335 -11.80 -34.86 67.75
N ARG A 336 -11.30 -35.83 67.01
CA ARG A 336 -11.28 -37.24 67.41
C ARG A 336 -10.53 -38.10 66.40
N CYS A 337 -9.34 -38.55 66.83
CA CYS A 337 -8.84 -39.86 66.40
C CYS A 337 -9.60 -40.98 67.10
N PRO A 338 -9.78 -42.13 66.50
CA PRO A 338 -9.51 -43.35 67.14
C PRO A 338 -8.38 -44.13 66.49
N ALA A 339 -7.55 -44.62 67.37
CA ALA A 339 -6.55 -45.66 67.13
C ALA A 339 -7.20 -47.02 66.90
N GLY A 340 -6.54 -47.89 66.19
CA GLY A 340 -6.56 -49.28 66.45
C GLY A 340 -6.79 -50.25 65.33
N ALA A 341 -5.76 -50.98 65.09
CA ALA A 341 -5.68 -52.44 64.94
C ALA A 341 -5.86 -53.02 63.49
N ALA A 342 -4.89 -53.64 63.15
CA ALA A 342 -4.42 -54.88 62.60
C ALA A 342 -3.70 -54.76 61.27
#